data_a297ef14fd6add4d6f62623691d5a098
#
_entry.id   a297ef14fd6add4d6f62623691d5a098
#
_cell.length_a   1.000
_cell.length_b   1.000
_cell.length_c   1.000
_cell.angle_alpha   90.00
_cell.angle_beta   90.00
_cell.angle_gamma   90.00
#
_symmetry.space_group_name_H-M   'P 1'
#
loop_
_entity.id
_entity.type
_entity.pdbx_description
1 polymer ?
#
loop_
_entity_poly.entity_id
_entity_poly.type
_entity_poly.pdbx_seq_one_letter_code
_entity_poly.pdbx_strand_id
1 'polypeptide(L)'
;TEESWKHCYDTFKGQGKIVMLNLLKYKPMADYTGMTVSNTQKDKTGKETYQYYLKQVEKIFENTKVGNILYYGESQDFLIGPQDEKWDAVILVEYASLDVFVDFVKSEAYQKVTGHRKASLEDSRLLPASNFNIQEVEK
;
A
#
# COMPACT_ATOMS: atom_id res chain seq x y z
N THR A 1 9.55 -10.49 -3.65
CA THR A 1 10.14 -11.83 -3.74
C THR A 1 9.99 -12.59 -2.44
N GLU A 2 10.17 -13.89 -2.47
CA GLU A 2 10.16 -14.71 -1.26
C GLU A 2 11.24 -14.27 -0.26
N GLU A 3 12.41 -13.93 -0.78
CA GLU A 3 13.50 -13.42 0.06
C GLU A 3 13.15 -12.11 0.73
N SER A 4 12.50 -11.19 0.00
CA SER A 4 12.07 -9.91 0.55
C SER A 4 11.04 -10.11 1.66
N TRP A 5 10.07 -11.00 1.44
CA TRP A 5 9.06 -11.31 2.45
C TRP A 5 9.67 -11.94 3.69
N LYS A 6 10.58 -12.91 3.50
CA LYS A 6 11.26 -13.57 4.61
C LYS A 6 12.08 -12.58 5.42
N HIS A 7 12.84 -11.73 4.74
CA HIS A 7 13.66 -10.71 5.40
C HIS A 7 12.78 -9.74 6.20
N CYS A 8 11.70 -9.29 5.61
CA CYS A 8 10.75 -8.41 6.28
C CYS A 8 10.17 -9.08 7.53
N TYR A 9 9.74 -10.34 7.40
CA TYR A 9 9.19 -11.09 8.53
C TYR A 9 10.22 -11.24 9.65
N ASP A 10 11.43 -11.65 9.32
CA ASP A 10 12.51 -11.85 10.31
C ASP A 10 12.87 -10.54 11.01
N THR A 11 12.82 -9.43 10.28
CA THR A 11 13.15 -8.11 10.83
C THR A 11 12.06 -7.56 11.75
N PHE A 12 10.78 -7.72 11.38
CA PHE A 12 9.68 -7.03 12.04
C PHE A 12 8.82 -7.91 12.94
N LYS A 13 8.99 -9.22 12.93
CA LYS A 13 8.17 -10.09 13.79
C LYS A 13 8.38 -9.70 15.26
N GLY A 14 7.28 -9.61 16.01
CA GLY A 14 7.31 -9.24 17.42
C GLY A 14 7.57 -7.77 17.70
N GLN A 15 7.68 -6.93 16.66
CA GLN A 15 7.97 -5.51 16.82
C GLN A 15 6.74 -4.65 17.18
N GLY A 16 5.53 -5.18 17.04
CA GLY A 16 4.31 -4.40 17.22
C GLY A 16 3.94 -3.63 15.97
N LYS A 17 3.47 -2.38 16.14
CA LYS A 17 2.96 -1.57 15.03
C LYS A 17 3.97 -1.41 13.90
N ILE A 18 3.45 -1.50 12.68
CA ILE A 18 4.24 -1.31 11.47
C ILE A 18 3.50 -0.34 10.55
N VAL A 19 4.25 0.55 9.89
CA VAL A 19 3.72 1.47 8.89
C VAL A 19 4.28 1.07 7.54
N MET A 20 3.40 0.89 6.58
CA MET A 20 3.78 0.61 5.20
C MET A 20 3.75 1.91 4.41
N LEU A 21 4.93 2.35 3.97
CA LEU A 21 5.04 3.50 3.08
C LEU A 21 5.01 2.99 1.65
N ASN A 22 4.08 3.53 0.87
CA ASN A 22 3.97 3.19 -0.55
C ASN A 22 4.24 4.42 -1.40
N LEU A 23 5.08 4.25 -2.42
CA LEU A 23 5.22 5.21 -3.51
C LEU A 23 4.48 4.61 -4.69
N LEU A 24 3.65 5.40 -5.35
CA LEU A 24 2.72 4.92 -6.37
C LEU A 24 2.92 5.67 -7.67
N LYS A 25 2.93 4.91 -8.78
CA LYS A 25 2.90 5.47 -10.12
C LYS A 25 1.68 4.89 -10.83
N TYR A 26 0.76 5.76 -11.22
CA TYR A 26 -0.49 5.34 -11.85
C TYR A 26 -0.32 5.05 -13.33
N LYS A 27 -1.06 4.05 -13.82
CA LYS A 27 -1.27 3.89 -15.26
C LYS A 27 -2.14 5.05 -15.76
N PRO A 28 -1.95 5.49 -17.03
CA PRO A 28 -2.85 6.49 -17.60
C PRO A 28 -4.31 6.04 -17.56
N MET A 29 -4.57 4.78 -17.90
CA MET A 29 -5.90 4.15 -17.85
C MET A 29 -5.80 2.81 -17.14
N ALA A 30 -6.83 2.46 -16.40
CA ALA A 30 -6.90 1.16 -15.72
C ALA A 30 -6.79 0.03 -16.74
N ASP A 31 -6.01 -0.99 -16.41
CA ASP A 31 -5.78 -2.15 -17.28
C ASP A 31 -6.01 -3.45 -16.50
N TYR A 32 -7.11 -4.10 -16.82
CA TYR A 32 -7.50 -5.36 -16.18
C TYR A 32 -7.13 -6.59 -17.00
N THR A 33 -6.31 -6.43 -18.04
CA THR A 33 -5.93 -7.52 -18.93
C THR A 33 -5.39 -8.72 -18.14
N GLY A 34 -5.93 -9.90 -18.43
CA GLY A 34 -5.51 -11.14 -17.77
C GLY A 34 -6.07 -11.35 -16.37
N MET A 35 -6.94 -10.47 -15.90
CA MET A 35 -7.53 -10.56 -14.57
C MET A 35 -9.02 -10.87 -14.62
N THR A 36 -9.50 -11.60 -13.60
CA THR A 36 -10.92 -11.79 -13.34
C THR A 36 -11.24 -11.03 -12.07
N VAL A 37 -11.89 -9.87 -12.20
CA VAL A 37 -12.19 -8.96 -11.10
C VAL A 37 -13.62 -8.49 -11.20
N SER A 38 -14.33 -8.47 -10.07
CA SER A 38 -15.67 -7.90 -9.99
C SER A 38 -15.60 -6.37 -9.99
N ASN A 39 -16.60 -5.72 -10.57
CA ASN A 39 -16.74 -4.26 -10.58
C ASN A 39 -15.53 -3.55 -11.21
N THR A 40 -15.07 -4.05 -12.36
CA THR A 40 -13.96 -3.42 -13.07
C THR A 40 -14.27 -1.97 -13.38
N GLN A 41 -13.28 -1.11 -13.18
CA GLN A 41 -13.38 0.33 -13.43
C GLN A 41 -12.92 0.65 -14.85
N LYS A 42 -13.60 0.07 -15.85
CA LYS A 42 -13.27 0.29 -17.26
C LYS A 42 -13.46 1.76 -17.60
N ASP A 43 -12.63 2.27 -18.50
CA ASP A 43 -12.64 3.65 -18.97
C ASP A 43 -12.34 4.67 -17.88
N LYS A 44 -11.79 4.23 -16.74
CA LYS A 44 -11.30 5.10 -15.68
C LYS A 44 -9.78 5.19 -15.74
N THR A 45 -9.24 6.30 -15.24
CA THR A 45 -7.80 6.46 -15.11
C THR A 45 -7.24 5.54 -14.04
N GLY A 46 -5.93 5.29 -14.09
CA GLY A 46 -5.26 4.56 -13.02
C GLY A 46 -5.48 5.23 -11.67
N LYS A 47 -5.38 6.56 -11.60
CA LYS A 47 -5.62 7.32 -10.38
C LYS A 47 -7.02 7.08 -9.82
N GLU A 48 -8.05 7.23 -10.65
CA GLU A 48 -9.44 7.01 -10.24
C GLU A 48 -9.66 5.58 -9.75
N THR A 49 -9.06 4.61 -10.43
CA THR A 49 -9.19 3.20 -10.08
C THR A 49 -8.48 2.89 -8.76
N TYR A 50 -7.31 3.51 -8.52
CA TYR A 50 -6.63 3.34 -7.25
C TYR A 50 -7.45 3.93 -6.10
N GLN A 51 -8.08 5.07 -6.32
CA GLN A 51 -8.95 5.70 -5.33
C GLN A 51 -10.18 4.84 -5.03
N TYR A 52 -10.73 4.17 -6.03
CA TYR A 52 -11.78 3.18 -5.83
C TYR A 52 -11.27 2.03 -4.96
N TYR A 53 -10.08 1.52 -5.26
CA TYR A 53 -9.42 0.47 -4.46
C TYR A 53 -9.28 0.91 -2.99
N LEU A 54 -8.80 2.12 -2.74
CA LEU A 54 -8.63 2.62 -1.38
C LEU A 54 -9.94 2.70 -0.62
N LYS A 55 -11.02 3.09 -1.27
CA LYS A 55 -12.34 3.11 -0.62
C LYS A 55 -12.79 1.71 -0.20
N GLN A 56 -12.48 0.71 -1.01
CA GLN A 56 -12.77 -0.68 -0.65
C GLN A 56 -11.92 -1.13 0.54
N VAL A 57 -10.66 -0.76 0.57
CA VAL A 57 -9.78 -1.05 1.71
C VAL A 57 -10.26 -0.36 2.98
N GLU A 58 -10.68 0.91 2.89
CA GLU A 58 -11.26 1.61 4.04
C GLU A 58 -12.46 0.88 4.64
N LYS A 59 -13.34 0.37 3.78
CA LYS A 59 -14.51 -0.42 4.25
C LYS A 59 -14.08 -1.66 5.01
N ILE A 60 -13.05 -2.36 4.52
CA ILE A 60 -12.52 -3.54 5.20
C ILE A 60 -11.95 -3.12 6.57
N PHE A 61 -11.20 -2.04 6.63
CA PHE A 61 -10.62 -1.54 7.89
C PHE A 61 -11.69 -1.10 8.88
N GLU A 62 -12.75 -0.48 8.42
CA GLU A 62 -13.87 -0.09 9.30
C GLU A 62 -14.53 -1.32 9.94
N ASN A 63 -14.68 -2.40 9.19
CA ASN A 63 -15.32 -3.62 9.66
C ASN A 63 -14.40 -4.48 10.54
N THR A 64 -13.12 -4.54 10.22
CA THR A 64 -12.18 -5.47 10.85
C THR A 64 -11.22 -4.81 11.82
N LYS A 65 -11.02 -3.49 11.72
CA LYS A 65 -10.08 -2.72 12.55
C LYS A 65 -8.61 -3.18 12.42
N VAL A 66 -8.25 -3.87 11.34
CA VAL A 66 -6.89 -4.41 11.19
C VAL A 66 -5.86 -3.39 10.74
N GLY A 67 -6.31 -2.29 10.15
CA GLY A 67 -5.40 -1.28 9.63
C GLY A 67 -5.99 0.12 9.66
N ASN A 68 -5.15 1.09 9.40
CA ASN A 68 -5.53 2.50 9.39
C ASN A 68 -4.72 3.24 8.33
N ILE A 69 -5.41 3.92 7.40
CA ILE A 69 -4.75 4.78 6.42
C ILE A 69 -4.41 6.09 7.12
N LEU A 70 -3.12 6.32 7.36
CA LEU A 70 -2.64 7.51 8.05
C LEU A 70 -2.55 8.73 7.13
N TYR A 71 -2.22 8.51 5.86
CA TYR A 71 -2.00 9.59 4.92
C TYR A 71 -2.08 9.08 3.50
N TYR A 72 -2.69 9.85 2.63
CA TYR A 72 -2.67 9.62 1.18
C TYR A 72 -2.56 10.98 0.52
N GLY A 73 -1.52 11.21 -0.24
CA GLY A 73 -1.27 12.50 -0.83
C GLY A 73 -0.60 12.43 -2.19
N GLU A 74 -0.77 13.51 -2.95
CA GLU A 74 -0.13 13.68 -4.24
C GLU A 74 1.32 14.08 -4.02
N SER A 75 2.24 13.39 -4.71
CA SER A 75 3.66 13.70 -4.62
C SER A 75 4.12 14.56 -5.81
N GLN A 76 5.21 15.23 -5.59
CA GLN A 76 5.92 16.01 -6.62
C GLN A 76 7.30 15.37 -6.84
N ASP A 77 8.13 15.99 -7.64
CA ASP A 77 9.50 15.53 -7.84
C ASP A 77 10.26 15.54 -6.50
N PHE A 78 11.24 14.65 -6.38
CA PHE A 78 12.07 14.65 -5.17
C PHE A 78 12.74 16.00 -4.97
N LEU A 79 12.66 16.52 -3.78
CA LEU A 79 13.48 17.68 -3.38
C LEU A 79 14.94 17.23 -3.22
N ILE A 80 15.12 16.05 -2.60
CA ILE A 80 16.42 15.39 -2.47
C ILE A 80 16.25 13.96 -2.94
N GLY A 81 16.85 13.61 -4.06
CA GLY A 81 16.77 12.28 -4.65
C GLY A 81 16.94 12.31 -6.15
N PRO A 82 16.87 11.13 -6.80
CA PRO A 82 17.02 11.05 -8.25
C PRO A 82 15.91 11.81 -8.98
N GLN A 83 16.26 12.70 -9.90
CA GLN A 83 15.28 13.49 -10.64
C GLN A 83 14.59 12.71 -11.76
N ASP A 84 15.14 11.58 -12.15
CA ASP A 84 14.56 10.71 -13.16
C ASP A 84 13.62 9.66 -12.57
N GLU A 85 13.52 9.56 -11.25
CA GLU A 85 12.56 8.68 -10.58
C GLU A 85 11.32 9.48 -10.19
N LYS A 86 10.19 9.16 -10.83
CA LYS A 86 8.95 9.94 -10.69
C LYS A 86 7.87 9.10 -10.02
N TRP A 87 7.22 9.68 -9.03
CA TRP A 87 6.09 9.06 -8.32
C TRP A 87 4.91 10.03 -8.26
N ASP A 88 3.71 9.48 -8.37
CA ASP A 88 2.49 10.29 -8.41
C ASP A 88 1.88 10.51 -7.04
N ALA A 89 2.08 9.56 -6.13
CA ALA A 89 1.42 9.62 -4.82
C ALA A 89 2.19 8.86 -3.76
N VAL A 90 1.92 9.22 -2.51
CA VAL A 90 2.45 8.56 -1.31
C VAL A 90 1.27 8.13 -0.45
N ILE A 91 1.30 6.90 0.05
CA ILE A 91 0.31 6.46 1.05
C ILE A 91 1.03 5.78 2.21
N LEU A 92 0.58 6.10 3.43
CA LEU A 92 1.05 5.49 4.67
C LEU A 92 -0.10 4.72 5.28
N VAL A 93 0.11 3.43 5.52
CA VAL A 93 -0.89 2.56 6.13
C VAL A 93 -0.29 1.89 7.35
N GLU A 94 -0.95 2.02 8.49
CA GLU A 94 -0.52 1.43 9.75
C GLU A 94 -1.26 0.13 10.02
N TYR A 95 -0.53 -0.87 10.49
CA TYR A 95 -1.09 -2.14 10.95
C TYR A 95 -0.60 -2.41 12.38
N ALA A 96 -1.39 -3.15 13.16
CA ALA A 96 -1.03 -3.46 14.55
C ALA A 96 0.26 -4.27 14.65
N SER A 97 0.57 -5.07 13.64
CA SER A 97 1.79 -5.87 13.56
C SER A 97 2.01 -6.33 12.12
N LEU A 98 3.18 -6.90 11.86
CA LEU A 98 3.44 -7.51 10.56
C LEU A 98 2.52 -8.71 10.32
N ASP A 99 2.26 -9.53 11.34
CA ASP A 99 1.34 -10.68 11.20
C ASP A 99 -0.06 -10.22 10.79
N VAL A 100 -0.55 -9.13 11.36
CA VAL A 100 -1.84 -8.55 10.98
C VAL A 100 -1.84 -8.11 9.53
N PHE A 101 -0.74 -7.48 9.05
CA PHE A 101 -0.61 -7.10 7.65
C PHE A 101 -0.64 -8.33 6.74
N VAL A 102 0.13 -9.36 7.07
CA VAL A 102 0.18 -10.61 6.26
C VAL A 102 -1.20 -11.26 6.19
N ASP A 103 -1.89 -11.36 7.33
CA ASP A 103 -3.24 -11.92 7.38
C ASP A 103 -4.22 -11.10 6.53
N PHE A 104 -4.11 -9.77 6.58
CA PHE A 104 -4.94 -8.88 5.77
C PHE A 104 -4.72 -9.15 4.28
N VAL A 105 -3.47 -9.19 3.83
CA VAL A 105 -3.13 -9.43 2.42
C VAL A 105 -3.67 -10.78 1.94
N LYS A 106 -3.66 -11.79 2.80
CA LYS A 106 -4.16 -13.13 2.48
C LYS A 106 -5.68 -13.26 2.64
N SER A 107 -6.34 -12.29 3.25
CA SER A 107 -7.77 -12.39 3.52
C SER A 107 -8.59 -12.45 2.23
N GLU A 108 -9.73 -13.14 2.30
CA GLU A 108 -10.66 -13.22 1.18
C GLU A 108 -11.16 -11.82 0.79
N ALA A 109 -11.44 -10.98 1.76
CA ALA A 109 -11.89 -9.61 1.53
C ALA A 109 -10.88 -8.81 0.70
N TYR A 110 -9.60 -8.89 1.06
CA TYR A 110 -8.56 -8.19 0.31
C TYR A 110 -8.35 -8.78 -1.08
N GLN A 111 -8.40 -10.11 -1.20
CA GLN A 111 -8.21 -10.79 -2.49
C GLN A 111 -9.28 -10.39 -3.51
N LYS A 112 -10.47 -10.03 -3.05
CA LYS A 112 -11.56 -9.54 -3.94
C LYS A 112 -11.28 -8.15 -4.51
N VAL A 113 -10.45 -7.34 -3.86
CA VAL A 113 -10.22 -5.94 -4.27
C VAL A 113 -8.81 -5.66 -4.80
N THR A 114 -7.85 -6.54 -4.54
CA THR A 114 -6.45 -6.31 -4.91
C THR A 114 -6.23 -6.19 -6.42
N GLY A 115 -7.11 -6.77 -7.23
CA GLY A 115 -7.05 -6.64 -8.69
C GLY A 115 -7.19 -5.19 -9.16
N HIS A 116 -7.95 -4.38 -8.44
CA HIS A 116 -8.09 -2.95 -8.75
C HIS A 116 -6.76 -2.22 -8.55
N ARG A 117 -6.00 -2.59 -7.52
CA ARG A 117 -4.66 -2.03 -7.30
C ARG A 117 -3.73 -2.38 -8.47
N LYS A 118 -3.70 -3.64 -8.86
CA LYS A 118 -2.87 -4.10 -9.99
C LYS A 118 -3.26 -3.40 -11.30
N ALA A 119 -4.55 -3.22 -11.54
CA ALA A 119 -5.05 -2.57 -12.74
C ALA A 119 -4.69 -1.08 -12.79
N SER A 120 -4.48 -0.45 -11.65
CA SER A 120 -4.29 1.00 -11.51
C SER A 120 -2.82 1.44 -11.56
N LEU A 121 -1.88 0.56 -11.20
CA LEU A 121 -0.49 0.95 -10.97
C LEU A 121 0.44 0.46 -12.07
N GLU A 122 1.25 1.38 -12.59
CA GLU A 122 2.35 1.06 -13.48
C GLU A 122 3.56 0.57 -12.70
N ASP A 123 3.81 1.17 -11.54
CA ASP A 123 4.93 0.83 -10.67
C ASP A 123 4.60 1.22 -9.24
N SER A 124 5.28 0.62 -8.27
CA SER A 124 5.12 0.95 -6.87
C SER A 124 6.36 0.55 -6.08
N ARG A 125 6.51 1.19 -4.92
CA ARG A 125 7.48 0.76 -3.90
C ARG A 125 6.74 0.59 -2.60
N LEU A 126 7.11 -0.42 -1.84
CA LEU A 126 6.54 -0.69 -0.52
C LEU A 126 7.69 -0.78 0.48
N LEU A 127 7.72 0.14 1.42
CA LEU A 127 8.77 0.21 2.44
C LEU A 127 8.15 0.06 3.82
N PRO A 128 8.38 -1.09 4.48
CA PRO A 128 7.91 -1.27 5.85
C PRO A 128 8.81 -0.51 6.84
N ALA A 129 8.19 0.08 7.86
CA ALA A 129 8.90 0.81 8.90
C ALA A 129 8.24 0.57 10.26
N SER A 130 9.04 0.42 11.29
CA SER A 130 8.56 0.37 12.66
C SER A 130 8.70 1.74 13.31
N ASN A 131 7.94 1.96 14.38
CA ASN A 131 7.95 3.27 15.05
C ASN A 131 9.23 3.48 15.85
N PHE A 132 9.75 4.72 15.78
CA PHE A 132 10.68 5.23 16.77
C PHE A 132 9.92 6.09 17.76
N ASN A 133 10.30 6.00 19.02
CA ASN A 133 9.90 6.98 20.00
C ASN A 133 11.05 8.01 20.11
N ILE A 134 10.82 9.21 19.61
CA ILE A 134 11.84 10.25 19.56
C ILE A 134 12.34 10.61 20.98
N GLN A 135 11.47 10.50 21.97
CA GLN A 135 11.83 10.78 23.36
C GLN A 135 12.82 9.75 23.95
N GLU A 136 12.88 8.56 23.36
CA GLU A 136 13.79 7.49 23.77
C GLU A 136 15.10 7.53 23.01
N VAL A 137 15.23 8.39 22.01
CA VAL A 137 16.48 8.53 21.23
C VAL A 137 17.50 9.25 22.11
N GLU A 138 18.67 8.63 22.28
CA GLU A 138 19.79 9.24 23.03
C GLU A 138 20.32 10.48 22.30
N LYS A 139 20.66 11.46 23.09
CA LYS A 139 21.19 12.73 22.58
C LYS A 139 22.69 12.68 22.31
#